data_d23dd5ea4755eb823f517653049732e2
#
_entry.id   d23dd5ea4755eb823f517653049732e2
#
_cell.length_a   1.000
_cell.length_b   1.000
_cell.length_c   1.000
_cell.angle_alpha   90.00
_cell.angle_beta   90.00
_cell.angle_gamma   90.00
#
_symmetry.space_group_name_H-M   'P 1'
#
loop_
_entity.id
_entity.type
_entity.pdbx_description
1 polymer ?
#
loop_
_entity_poly.entity_id
_entity_poly.type
_entity_poly.pdbx_seq_one_letter_code
_entity_poly.pdbx_strand_id
1 'polypeptide(L)'
;MDLDQRIISTLREHADGQVDIDRLTSGAVARGRARRVRRRAAVGGTALGVAAVIGLGVAGGGGLPVEVPWTGAKPAARSATPAAAPGVPGALARPDLVGKDPGLLHFGVDPARARYLSWRSAAGLESAELDLGGSEPVSFFLARNATVAEGVHLERDDGLVAAVAIPPYDGELTQFSPEGGSDATWVLRWQPLPGLFARLRTTAPTDAALQAARSALRLDVAHRCSAPMRLTALPAGAWSAGCEVTVTDLPDALDVSLIVDGRGQRSMEVRLQYPHSIVGDRQEPNATAGGRPVYVYPQGEKMELLDIAKAQVTAGWGLPHRGFTEEDAATVLGGVQVAEHLDRPATW
;
A
#
# COMPACT_ATOMS: atom_id res chain seq x y z
N MET A 1 -25.50 25.13 39.99
CA MET A 1 -25.13 24.79 38.59
C MET A 1 -24.07 23.70 38.66
N ASP A 2 -24.45 22.52 38.26
CA ASP A 2 -23.67 21.29 38.44
C ASP A 2 -22.42 21.30 37.53
N LEU A 3 -21.33 20.73 37.98
CA LEU A 3 -20.05 20.67 37.26
C LEU A 3 -20.23 20.05 35.87
N ASP A 4 -21.08 19.04 35.78
CA ASP A 4 -21.39 18.34 34.52
C ASP A 4 -22.06 19.25 33.48
N GLN A 5 -22.94 20.15 33.90
CA GLN A 5 -23.57 21.16 33.01
C GLN A 5 -22.55 22.17 32.46
N ARG A 6 -21.54 22.53 33.24
CA ARG A 6 -20.45 23.41 32.79
C ARG A 6 -19.56 22.72 31.77
N ILE A 7 -19.19 21.46 31.99
CA ILE A 7 -18.41 20.68 31.07
C ILE A 7 -19.14 20.51 29.74
N ILE A 8 -20.43 20.15 29.77
CA ILE A 8 -21.24 19.98 28.54
C ILE A 8 -21.39 21.31 27.79
N SER A 9 -21.58 22.44 28.47
CA SER A 9 -21.69 23.74 27.80
C SER A 9 -20.37 24.16 27.15
N THR A 10 -19.24 23.96 27.82
CA THR A 10 -17.90 24.27 27.28
C THR A 10 -17.54 23.38 26.09
N LEU A 11 -17.89 22.10 26.14
CA LEU A 11 -17.66 21.18 25.02
C LEU A 11 -18.54 21.54 23.81
N ARG A 12 -19.78 21.95 24.00
CA ARG A 12 -20.65 22.43 22.92
C ARG A 12 -20.14 23.73 22.29
N GLU A 13 -19.73 24.69 23.09
CA GLU A 13 -19.21 25.96 22.62
C GLU A 13 -17.91 25.81 21.79
N HIS A 14 -17.11 24.77 22.06
CA HIS A 14 -15.93 24.43 21.27
C HIS A 14 -16.21 23.48 20.09
N ALA A 15 -17.33 22.73 20.11
CA ALA A 15 -17.76 21.85 19.01
C ALA A 15 -18.49 22.61 17.90
N ASP A 16 -19.12 23.75 18.19
CA ASP A 16 -19.79 24.60 17.21
C ASP A 16 -18.83 25.49 16.38
N GLY A 17 -17.52 25.40 16.63
CA GLY A 17 -16.52 26.01 15.76
C GLY A 17 -16.54 25.31 14.39
N GLN A 18 -16.89 26.05 13.33
CA GLN A 18 -16.74 25.55 11.96
C GLN A 18 -15.33 24.99 11.77
N VAL A 19 -15.21 23.67 11.68
CA VAL A 19 -13.95 23.03 11.34
C VAL A 19 -13.63 23.40 9.90
N ASP A 20 -12.62 24.25 9.73
CA ASP A 20 -12.12 24.65 8.41
C ASP A 20 -11.41 23.45 7.80
N ILE A 21 -12.21 22.63 7.10
CA ILE A 21 -11.76 21.40 6.42
C ILE A 21 -10.70 21.74 5.35
N ASP A 22 -10.80 22.91 4.70
CA ASP A 22 -9.84 23.36 3.70
C ASP A 22 -8.47 23.68 4.33
N ARG A 23 -8.46 24.23 5.53
CA ARG A 23 -7.26 24.49 6.29
C ARG A 23 -6.60 23.23 6.82
N LEU A 24 -7.38 22.24 7.23
CA LEU A 24 -6.88 20.93 7.68
C LEU A 24 -6.33 20.11 6.52
N THR A 25 -7.03 20.07 5.38
CA THR A 25 -6.58 19.36 4.17
C THR A 25 -5.37 20.03 3.54
N SER A 26 -5.34 21.35 3.43
CA SER A 26 -4.18 22.09 2.91
C SER A 26 -2.95 21.90 3.81
N GLY A 27 -3.12 21.88 5.15
CA GLY A 27 -2.05 21.59 6.10
C GLY A 27 -1.51 20.17 6.03
N ALA A 28 -2.36 19.18 5.73
CA ALA A 28 -1.94 17.79 5.54
C ALA A 28 -1.17 17.61 4.22
N VAL A 29 -1.66 18.19 3.13
CA VAL A 29 -1.02 18.17 1.82
C VAL A 29 0.33 18.90 1.85
N ALA A 30 0.41 20.07 2.50
CA ALA A 30 1.66 20.82 2.65
C ALA A 30 2.73 20.03 3.43
N ARG A 31 2.34 19.35 4.52
CA ARG A 31 3.25 18.49 5.29
C ARG A 31 3.72 17.27 4.48
N GLY A 32 2.84 16.66 3.70
CA GLY A 32 3.20 15.57 2.79
C GLY A 32 4.19 16.00 1.71
N ARG A 33 3.98 17.17 1.09
CA ARG A 33 4.91 17.76 0.10
C ARG A 33 6.26 18.12 0.72
N ALA A 34 6.28 18.75 1.89
CA ALA A 34 7.52 19.11 2.60
C ALA A 34 8.34 17.87 2.96
N ARG A 35 7.70 16.74 3.31
CA ARG A 35 8.37 15.47 3.59
C ARG A 35 8.97 14.84 2.33
N ARG A 36 8.28 14.93 1.18
CA ARG A 36 8.81 14.49 -0.13
C ARG A 36 9.99 15.35 -0.60
N VAL A 37 9.90 16.68 -0.47
CA VAL A 37 10.98 17.61 -0.84
C VAL A 37 12.20 17.39 0.03
N ARG A 38 12.06 17.21 1.35
CA ARG A 38 13.17 16.90 2.25
C ARG A 38 13.84 15.56 1.93
N ARG A 39 13.09 14.53 1.56
CA ARG A 39 13.67 13.25 1.10
C ARG A 39 14.42 13.40 -0.22
N ARG A 40 13.89 14.17 -1.19
CA ARG A 40 14.59 14.47 -2.46
C ARG A 40 15.84 15.32 -2.27
N ALA A 41 15.84 16.29 -1.36
CA ALA A 41 17.00 17.12 -1.03
C ALA A 41 18.10 16.30 -0.30
N ALA A 42 17.74 15.35 0.55
CA ALA A 42 18.68 14.47 1.21
C ALA A 42 19.38 13.50 0.24
N VAL A 43 18.69 13.09 -0.83
CA VAL A 43 19.28 12.24 -1.88
C VAL A 43 20.11 13.05 -2.90
N GLY A 44 19.74 14.33 -3.14
CA GLY A 44 20.48 15.23 -4.05
C GLY A 44 21.70 15.91 -3.45
N GLY A 45 21.77 16.02 -2.12
CA GLY A 45 22.83 16.78 -1.43
C GLY A 45 24.19 16.06 -1.38
N THR A 46 24.24 14.77 -1.59
CA THR A 46 25.51 13.99 -1.59
C THR A 46 26.22 13.95 -2.95
N ALA A 47 25.57 14.37 -4.03
CA ALA A 47 26.19 14.35 -5.37
C ALA A 47 26.99 15.61 -5.71
N LEU A 48 26.80 16.72 -5.00
CA LEU A 48 27.51 17.99 -5.28
C LEU A 48 28.73 18.24 -4.38
N GLY A 49 28.97 17.44 -3.35
CA GLY A 49 30.11 17.60 -2.43
C GLY A 49 31.42 16.98 -2.86
N VAL A 50 31.44 16.14 -3.89
CA VAL A 50 32.64 15.38 -4.30
C VAL A 50 33.34 15.99 -5.55
N ALA A 51 32.67 16.89 -6.27
CA ALA A 51 33.25 17.48 -7.50
C ALA A 51 34.21 18.67 -7.27
N ALA A 52 34.37 19.15 -6.04
CA ALA A 52 35.14 20.38 -5.74
C ALA A 52 36.56 20.15 -5.20
N VAL A 53 37.07 18.90 -5.11
CA VAL A 53 38.40 18.61 -4.54
C VAL A 53 39.41 18.05 -5.56
N ILE A 54 39.03 17.82 -6.83
CA ILE A 54 39.95 17.33 -7.85
C ILE A 54 40.20 18.41 -8.91
N GLY A 55 40.76 19.52 -8.50
CA GLY A 55 41.07 20.62 -9.41
C GLY A 55 42.28 21.46 -9.05
N LEU A 56 43.33 20.93 -8.47
CA LEU A 56 44.62 21.62 -8.38
C LEU A 56 45.75 20.61 -8.13
N GLY A 57 46.50 20.35 -9.18
CA GLY A 57 47.84 19.73 -9.11
C GLY A 57 47.94 18.41 -9.85
N VAL A 58 48.40 18.46 -11.08
CA VAL A 58 49.57 17.74 -11.59
C VAL A 58 49.90 18.27 -12.99
N ALA A 59 50.91 19.13 -13.06
CA ALA A 59 51.75 19.22 -14.22
C ALA A 59 52.89 18.21 -14.00
N GLY A 60 53.06 17.25 -14.91
CA GLY A 60 54.30 16.49 -15.04
C GLY A 60 54.16 14.96 -14.82
N GLY A 61 54.39 14.19 -15.90
CA GLY A 61 54.91 12.84 -15.82
C GLY A 61 53.93 11.72 -16.17
N GLY A 62 54.19 11.04 -17.28
CA GLY A 62 53.48 9.91 -17.87
C GLY A 62 53.17 8.80 -16.88
N GLY A 63 52.00 8.23 -17.04
CA GLY A 63 51.58 7.08 -16.23
C GLY A 63 50.16 6.65 -16.56
N LEU A 64 50.04 5.51 -17.09
CA LEU A 64 48.97 4.53 -17.12
C LEU A 64 47.49 5.03 -16.84
N PRO A 65 46.52 4.63 -17.64
CA PRO A 65 45.13 4.88 -17.37
C PRO A 65 44.72 4.10 -16.10
N VAL A 66 44.52 4.81 -15.01
CA VAL A 66 43.81 4.27 -13.86
C VAL A 66 42.34 4.22 -14.28
N GLU A 67 41.86 3.07 -14.68
CA GLU A 67 40.43 2.76 -14.71
C GLU A 67 39.88 2.90 -13.28
N VAL A 68 39.23 4.01 -13.01
CA VAL A 68 38.43 4.19 -11.80
C VAL A 68 37.10 3.46 -12.06
N PRO A 69 36.82 2.33 -11.40
CA PRO A 69 35.57 1.65 -11.58
C PRO A 69 34.49 2.39 -10.77
N TRP A 70 34.06 3.56 -11.22
CA TRP A 70 32.90 4.25 -10.74
C TRP A 70 31.66 3.91 -11.58
N THR A 71 31.36 2.65 -11.72
CA THR A 71 30.00 2.19 -11.99
C THR A 71 29.43 1.70 -10.68
N GLY A 72 29.11 2.62 -9.77
CA GLY A 72 28.13 2.40 -8.74
C GLY A 72 26.75 2.30 -9.41
N ALA A 73 26.57 1.28 -10.25
CA ALA A 73 25.22 0.84 -10.60
C ALA A 73 24.57 0.50 -9.28
N LYS A 74 23.60 1.32 -8.84
CA LYS A 74 22.69 0.98 -7.74
C LYS A 74 22.27 -0.46 -8.03
N PRO A 75 22.49 -1.43 -7.13
CA PRO A 75 22.10 -2.81 -7.40
C PRO A 75 20.67 -2.76 -7.91
N ALA A 76 20.42 -3.38 -9.07
CA ALA A 76 19.10 -3.39 -9.67
C ALA A 76 18.12 -3.82 -8.59
N ALA A 77 17.17 -2.93 -8.23
CA ALA A 77 16.20 -3.18 -7.17
C ALA A 77 15.56 -4.53 -7.50
N ARG A 78 15.70 -5.51 -6.58
CA ARG A 78 15.16 -6.85 -6.79
C ARG A 78 13.68 -6.70 -6.97
N SER A 79 13.18 -6.95 -8.18
CA SER A 79 11.76 -6.85 -8.50
C SER A 79 11.02 -7.94 -7.70
N ALA A 80 10.17 -7.52 -6.78
CA ALA A 80 9.20 -8.42 -6.19
C ALA A 80 8.01 -8.58 -7.14
N THR A 81 7.59 -9.82 -7.34
CA THR A 81 6.41 -10.17 -8.13
C THR A 81 5.52 -11.05 -7.27
N PRO A 82 4.19 -10.83 -7.28
CA PRO A 82 3.28 -11.74 -6.61
C PRO A 82 3.48 -13.18 -7.11
N ALA A 83 3.50 -14.15 -6.21
CA ALA A 83 3.71 -15.55 -6.57
C ALA A 83 2.60 -16.02 -7.52
N ALA A 84 2.95 -16.79 -8.56
CA ALA A 84 1.97 -17.38 -9.47
C ALA A 84 0.97 -18.26 -8.71
N ALA A 85 -0.29 -18.29 -9.15
CA ALA A 85 -1.35 -19.16 -8.64
C ALA A 85 -1.68 -20.25 -9.66
N PRO A 86 -0.90 -21.35 -9.75
CA PRO A 86 -1.11 -22.38 -10.74
C PRO A 86 -2.53 -22.98 -10.63
N GLY A 87 -3.20 -23.16 -11.76
CA GLY A 87 -4.56 -23.71 -11.82
C GLY A 87 -5.67 -22.69 -11.54
N VAL A 88 -5.33 -21.46 -11.13
CA VAL A 88 -6.30 -20.36 -11.00
C VAL A 88 -6.38 -19.62 -12.33
N PRO A 89 -7.56 -19.44 -12.91
CA PRO A 89 -7.73 -18.71 -14.18
C PRO A 89 -7.55 -17.20 -13.97
N GLY A 90 -7.01 -16.51 -14.97
CA GLY A 90 -6.99 -15.05 -15.02
C GLY A 90 -8.37 -14.43 -15.28
N ALA A 91 -8.47 -13.12 -15.19
CA ALA A 91 -9.71 -12.36 -15.32
C ALA A 91 -10.41 -12.54 -16.68
N LEU A 92 -9.67 -12.73 -17.77
CA LEU A 92 -10.26 -12.96 -19.09
C LEU A 92 -10.99 -14.31 -19.18
N ALA A 93 -10.51 -15.34 -18.48
CA ALA A 93 -11.14 -16.66 -18.50
C ALA A 93 -12.31 -16.74 -17.48
N ARG A 94 -12.20 -16.06 -16.34
CA ARG A 94 -13.20 -16.10 -15.27
C ARG A 94 -13.38 -14.70 -14.61
N PRO A 95 -14.01 -13.77 -15.35
CA PRO A 95 -14.25 -12.41 -14.84
C PRO A 95 -15.10 -12.38 -13.55
N ASP A 96 -15.93 -13.41 -13.36
CA ASP A 96 -16.78 -13.57 -12.18
C ASP A 96 -16.00 -13.83 -10.88
N LEU A 97 -14.72 -14.22 -10.94
CA LEU A 97 -13.87 -14.46 -9.78
C LEU A 97 -13.14 -13.21 -9.28
N VAL A 98 -12.99 -12.19 -10.12
CA VAL A 98 -12.28 -10.96 -9.76
C VAL A 98 -12.84 -10.34 -8.47
N GLY A 99 -11.96 -10.11 -7.50
CA GLY A 99 -12.27 -9.52 -6.20
C GLY A 99 -13.13 -10.39 -5.27
N LYS A 100 -13.33 -11.70 -5.57
CA LYS A 100 -14.02 -12.63 -4.67
C LYS A 100 -13.14 -13.22 -3.59
N ASP A 101 -11.91 -13.57 -3.96
CA ASP A 101 -10.93 -14.14 -3.06
C ASP A 101 -9.85 -13.10 -2.77
N PRO A 102 -9.76 -12.58 -1.53
CA PRO A 102 -8.76 -11.58 -1.17
C PRO A 102 -7.32 -12.14 -1.19
N GLY A 103 -7.15 -13.44 -1.25
CA GLY A 103 -5.84 -14.08 -1.40
C GLY A 103 -5.34 -14.16 -2.85
N LEU A 104 -6.13 -13.69 -3.82
CA LEU A 104 -5.84 -13.83 -5.25
C LEU A 104 -5.87 -12.48 -5.98
N LEU A 105 -5.08 -12.41 -7.04
CA LEU A 105 -5.10 -11.39 -8.09
C LEU A 105 -5.33 -12.11 -9.41
N HIS A 106 -6.38 -11.75 -10.16
CA HIS A 106 -6.71 -12.37 -11.45
C HIS A 106 -6.06 -11.62 -12.62
N PHE A 107 -4.93 -10.99 -12.36
CA PHE A 107 -4.08 -10.34 -13.36
C PHE A 107 -2.61 -10.47 -13.00
N GLY A 108 -1.77 -10.26 -14.00
CA GLY A 108 -0.32 -10.14 -13.85
C GLY A 108 0.21 -8.98 -14.66
N VAL A 109 1.53 -8.82 -14.60
CA VAL A 109 2.28 -7.79 -15.33
C VAL A 109 3.47 -8.44 -16.02
N ASP A 110 3.75 -8.03 -17.26
CA ASP A 110 4.97 -8.43 -17.97
C ASP A 110 6.20 -7.82 -17.28
N PRO A 111 7.09 -8.62 -16.67
CA PRO A 111 8.21 -8.11 -15.89
C PRO A 111 9.29 -7.41 -16.74
N ALA A 112 9.27 -7.61 -18.08
CA ALA A 112 10.16 -6.90 -19.00
C ALA A 112 9.71 -5.46 -19.27
N ARG A 113 8.44 -5.11 -18.94
CA ARG A 113 7.82 -3.81 -19.24
C ARG A 113 7.47 -2.99 -18.02
N ALA A 114 7.16 -3.67 -16.90
CA ALA A 114 6.79 -3.00 -15.66
C ALA A 114 7.14 -3.86 -14.45
N ARG A 115 7.35 -3.22 -13.31
CA ARG A 115 7.50 -3.90 -12.02
C ARG A 115 6.43 -3.43 -11.05
N TYR A 116 6.08 -4.30 -10.12
CA TYR A 116 5.18 -3.95 -9.02
C TYR A 116 5.89 -3.04 -8.01
N LEU A 117 5.18 -2.01 -7.56
CA LEU A 117 5.50 -1.21 -6.36
C LEU A 117 4.61 -1.63 -5.20
N SER A 118 3.36 -1.96 -5.50
CA SER A 118 2.42 -2.57 -4.56
C SER A 118 1.36 -3.37 -5.30
N TRP A 119 0.65 -4.25 -4.56
CA TRP A 119 -0.57 -4.91 -5.04
C TRP A 119 -1.54 -5.13 -3.91
N ARG A 120 -2.82 -5.22 -4.24
CA ARG A 120 -3.90 -5.37 -3.28
C ARG A 120 -5.07 -6.16 -3.86
N SER A 121 -5.71 -6.95 -3.00
CA SER A 121 -7.01 -7.56 -3.26
C SER A 121 -7.89 -7.37 -2.02
N ALA A 122 -8.96 -6.60 -2.12
CA ALA A 122 -9.89 -6.34 -1.00
C ALA A 122 -11.22 -5.77 -1.50
N ALA A 123 -12.31 -6.07 -0.81
CA ALA A 123 -13.63 -5.45 -1.01
C ALA A 123 -14.12 -5.46 -2.48
N GLY A 124 -13.86 -6.53 -3.23
CA GLY A 124 -14.26 -6.67 -4.64
C GLY A 124 -13.36 -5.96 -5.63
N LEU A 125 -12.24 -5.39 -5.17
CA LEU A 125 -11.24 -4.67 -5.96
C LEU A 125 -9.91 -5.44 -5.96
N GLU A 126 -9.32 -5.57 -7.12
CA GLU A 126 -7.92 -5.95 -7.29
C GLU A 126 -7.16 -4.76 -7.87
N SER A 127 -5.98 -4.44 -7.33
CA SER A 127 -5.22 -3.29 -7.79
C SER A 127 -3.71 -3.49 -7.67
N ALA A 128 -2.94 -2.67 -8.39
CA ALA A 128 -1.50 -2.60 -8.27
C ALA A 128 -1.00 -1.18 -8.56
N GLU A 129 0.13 -0.83 -7.95
CA GLU A 129 0.97 0.27 -8.41
C GLU A 129 2.15 -0.26 -9.18
N LEU A 130 2.40 0.32 -10.36
CA LEU A 130 3.37 -0.15 -11.33
C LEU A 130 4.42 0.93 -11.59
N ASP A 131 5.69 0.52 -11.63
CA ASP A 131 6.79 1.32 -12.14
C ASP A 131 7.14 0.87 -13.57
N LEU A 132 7.12 1.80 -14.49
CA LEU A 132 7.44 1.62 -15.91
C LEU A 132 8.83 2.19 -16.26
N GLY A 133 9.66 2.50 -15.25
CA GLY A 133 10.95 3.16 -15.44
C GLY A 133 10.86 4.68 -15.60
N GLY A 134 9.66 5.26 -15.45
CA GLY A 134 9.41 6.69 -15.44
C GLY A 134 9.52 7.34 -14.06
N SER A 135 9.18 8.62 -13.97
CA SER A 135 9.22 9.37 -12.69
C SER A 135 8.03 9.10 -11.79
N GLU A 136 6.90 8.74 -12.35
CA GLU A 136 5.63 8.60 -11.62
C GLU A 136 5.04 7.21 -11.82
N PRO A 137 4.49 6.60 -10.75
CA PRO A 137 3.84 5.30 -10.83
C PRO A 137 2.51 5.37 -11.57
N VAL A 138 2.10 4.21 -12.09
CA VAL A 138 0.77 4.01 -12.65
C VAL A 138 -0.03 3.11 -11.73
N SER A 139 -1.17 3.60 -11.26
CA SER A 139 -2.13 2.80 -10.49
C SER A 139 -3.06 2.05 -11.44
N PHE A 140 -3.20 0.75 -11.25
CA PHE A 140 -4.14 -0.14 -11.95
C PHE A 140 -5.23 -0.62 -10.99
N PHE A 141 -6.46 -0.66 -11.46
CA PHE A 141 -7.64 -1.12 -10.73
C PHE A 141 -8.48 -2.03 -11.61
N LEU A 142 -8.95 -3.15 -11.05
CA LEU A 142 -9.78 -4.15 -11.72
C LEU A 142 -10.91 -4.59 -10.79
N ALA A 143 -12.17 -4.48 -11.24
CA ALA A 143 -13.34 -4.85 -10.46
C ALA A 143 -14.50 -5.30 -11.36
N ARG A 144 -15.47 -6.02 -10.78
CA ARG A 144 -16.73 -6.39 -11.44
C ARG A 144 -17.82 -5.33 -11.34
N ASN A 145 -17.53 -4.24 -10.64
CA ASN A 145 -18.43 -3.11 -10.46
C ASN A 145 -17.67 -1.82 -10.77
N ALA A 146 -18.23 -0.98 -11.63
CA ALA A 146 -17.62 0.28 -12.04
C ALA A 146 -17.39 1.23 -10.86
N THR A 147 -18.33 1.30 -9.90
CA THR A 147 -18.20 2.12 -8.69
C THR A 147 -17.00 1.68 -7.85
N VAL A 148 -16.80 0.38 -7.69
CA VAL A 148 -15.66 -0.20 -6.96
C VAL A 148 -14.36 0.09 -7.70
N ALA A 149 -14.33 0.00 -9.04
CA ALA A 149 -13.16 0.33 -9.86
C ALA A 149 -12.77 1.83 -9.76
N GLU A 150 -13.72 2.73 -9.49
CA GLU A 150 -13.44 4.14 -9.21
C GLU A 150 -12.87 4.38 -7.81
N GLY A 151 -12.82 3.37 -6.95
CA GLY A 151 -12.34 3.49 -5.58
C GLY A 151 -13.32 4.26 -4.67
N VAL A 152 -14.59 4.35 -5.09
CA VAL A 152 -15.65 4.91 -4.24
C VAL A 152 -16.05 3.83 -3.26
N HIS A 153 -15.54 3.91 -2.04
CA HIS A 153 -16.05 3.10 -0.93
C HIS A 153 -17.41 3.64 -0.54
N LEU A 154 -18.45 2.83 -0.76
CA LEU A 154 -19.86 3.18 -0.48
C LEU A 154 -20.22 3.10 1.01
N GLU A 155 -19.24 3.01 1.89
CA GLU A 155 -19.51 2.98 3.34
C GLU A 155 -19.50 4.40 3.91
N ARG A 156 -20.70 4.98 3.98
CA ARG A 156 -21.03 6.04 4.92
C ARG A 156 -21.90 5.47 6.02
N ASP A 157 -21.56 5.76 7.25
CA ASP A 157 -22.28 5.36 8.45
C ASP A 157 -23.74 5.88 8.51
N ASP A 158 -24.13 6.81 7.61
CA ASP A 158 -25.42 7.46 7.53
C ASP A 158 -26.39 6.90 6.46
N GLY A 159 -25.95 5.89 5.70
CA GLY A 159 -26.75 5.24 4.66
C GLY A 159 -27.09 6.13 3.44
N LEU A 160 -26.64 7.38 3.40
CA LEU A 160 -26.83 8.28 2.29
C LEU A 160 -25.65 8.17 1.32
N VAL A 161 -25.75 7.23 0.38
CA VAL A 161 -24.85 7.18 -0.78
C VAL A 161 -25.27 8.30 -1.72
N ALA A 162 -24.49 9.38 -1.78
CA ALA A 162 -24.63 10.33 -2.87
C ALA A 162 -24.44 9.55 -4.18
N ALA A 163 -25.38 9.65 -5.11
CA ALA A 163 -25.24 9.05 -6.43
C ALA A 163 -24.01 9.67 -7.14
N VAL A 164 -22.88 8.98 -7.06
CA VAL A 164 -21.67 9.39 -7.77
C VAL A 164 -21.89 9.04 -9.23
N ALA A 165 -21.84 10.05 -10.11
CA ALA A 165 -21.88 9.82 -11.55
C ALA A 165 -20.66 8.97 -11.93
N ILE A 166 -20.91 7.76 -12.43
CA ILE A 166 -19.86 6.86 -12.87
C ILE A 166 -19.47 7.24 -14.30
N PRO A 167 -18.21 7.62 -14.56
CA PRO A 167 -17.75 7.90 -15.90
C PRO A 167 -17.87 6.69 -16.82
N PRO A 168 -17.98 6.87 -18.15
CA PRO A 168 -18.03 5.76 -19.09
C PRO A 168 -16.73 4.95 -19.07
N TYR A 169 -16.86 3.64 -19.33
CA TYR A 169 -15.77 2.69 -19.49
C TYR A 169 -15.65 2.23 -20.95
N ASP A 170 -15.47 3.21 -21.83
CA ASP A 170 -15.48 3.08 -23.29
C ASP A 170 -14.10 3.01 -23.94
N GLY A 171 -13.05 3.13 -23.15
CA GLY A 171 -11.67 3.17 -23.62
C GLY A 171 -11.15 4.58 -23.88
N GLU A 172 -11.94 5.61 -23.61
CA GLU A 172 -11.51 6.98 -23.74
C GLU A 172 -10.57 7.43 -22.62
N LEU A 173 -9.65 8.29 -22.98
CA LEU A 173 -8.69 8.90 -22.08
C LEU A 173 -9.26 10.21 -21.52
N THR A 174 -9.26 10.34 -20.21
CA THR A 174 -9.70 11.56 -19.54
C THR A 174 -8.50 12.24 -18.87
N GLN A 175 -8.39 13.56 -19.08
CA GLN A 175 -7.38 14.39 -18.44
C GLN A 175 -8.03 15.30 -17.40
N PHE A 176 -7.42 15.37 -16.22
CA PHE A 176 -7.77 16.30 -15.16
C PHE A 176 -6.55 17.16 -14.86
N SER A 177 -6.66 18.45 -15.05
CA SER A 177 -5.60 19.39 -14.67
C SER A 177 -6.05 20.11 -13.40
N PRO A 178 -5.34 19.95 -12.27
CA PRO A 178 -5.64 20.75 -11.09
C PRO A 178 -5.34 22.22 -11.37
N GLU A 179 -6.20 23.12 -10.88
CA GLU A 179 -5.96 24.56 -10.99
C GLU A 179 -4.59 24.92 -10.40
N GLY A 180 -3.70 25.50 -11.20
CA GLY A 180 -2.34 25.90 -10.80
C GLY A 180 -1.30 24.78 -10.68
N GLY A 181 -1.60 23.55 -11.11
CA GLY A 181 -0.64 22.43 -11.14
C GLY A 181 0.07 22.27 -12.49
N SER A 182 1.35 21.88 -12.46
CA SER A 182 2.14 21.59 -13.67
C SER A 182 1.81 20.23 -14.29
N ASP A 183 1.33 19.28 -13.49
CA ASP A 183 1.15 17.90 -13.93
C ASP A 183 -0.33 17.53 -13.99
N ALA A 184 -0.74 17.01 -15.14
CA ALA A 184 -2.09 16.51 -15.33
C ALA A 184 -2.26 15.10 -14.74
N THR A 185 -3.43 14.83 -14.20
CA THR A 185 -3.84 13.46 -13.88
C THR A 185 -4.54 12.86 -15.09
N TRP A 186 -4.00 11.77 -15.60
CA TRP A 186 -4.54 11.02 -16.71
C TRP A 186 -5.25 9.77 -16.20
N VAL A 187 -6.42 9.47 -16.75
CA VAL A 187 -7.21 8.28 -16.40
C VAL A 187 -7.72 7.61 -17.67
N LEU A 188 -7.44 6.34 -17.81
CA LEU A 188 -7.96 5.47 -18.87
C LEU A 188 -8.93 4.45 -18.25
N ARG A 189 -10.16 4.40 -18.77
CA ARG A 189 -11.22 3.47 -18.31
C ARG A 189 -11.67 2.60 -19.47
N TRP A 190 -11.72 1.28 -19.27
CA TRP A 190 -12.22 0.37 -20.30
C TRP A 190 -12.82 -0.89 -19.69
N GLN A 191 -13.60 -1.61 -20.47
CA GLN A 191 -14.09 -2.94 -20.14
C GLN A 191 -13.29 -3.97 -20.93
N PRO A 192 -12.38 -4.75 -20.28
CA PRO A 192 -11.71 -5.87 -20.94
C PRO A 192 -12.71 -6.92 -21.46
N LEU A 193 -13.79 -7.14 -20.71
CA LEU A 193 -14.95 -7.96 -21.03
C LEU A 193 -16.22 -7.30 -20.47
N PRO A 194 -17.41 -7.59 -21.01
CA PRO A 194 -18.67 -7.14 -20.43
C PRO A 194 -18.78 -7.48 -18.93
N GLY A 195 -19.03 -6.46 -18.09
CA GLY A 195 -19.13 -6.61 -16.64
C GLY A 195 -17.80 -6.70 -15.89
N LEU A 196 -16.68 -6.48 -16.56
CA LEU A 196 -15.36 -6.33 -15.97
C LEU A 196 -14.84 -4.91 -16.25
N PHE A 197 -14.52 -4.15 -15.22
CA PHE A 197 -14.13 -2.74 -15.29
C PHE A 197 -12.67 -2.59 -14.91
N ALA A 198 -11.90 -1.96 -15.78
CA ALA A 198 -10.49 -1.70 -15.59
C ALA A 198 -10.19 -0.21 -15.69
N ARG A 199 -9.34 0.29 -14.80
CA ARG A 199 -8.92 1.69 -14.76
C ARG A 199 -7.42 1.79 -14.54
N LEU A 200 -6.77 2.66 -15.34
CA LEU A 200 -5.40 3.12 -15.11
C LEU A 200 -5.41 4.60 -14.74
N ARG A 201 -4.53 4.98 -13.83
CA ARG A 201 -4.35 6.38 -13.41
C ARG A 201 -2.87 6.68 -13.22
N THR A 202 -2.44 7.85 -13.68
CA THR A 202 -1.10 8.41 -13.38
C THR A 202 -1.16 9.93 -13.33
N THR A 203 -0.19 10.55 -12.65
CA THR A 203 0.02 11.99 -12.69
C THR A 203 1.33 12.23 -13.44
N ALA A 204 1.24 12.64 -14.69
CA ALA A 204 2.39 12.76 -15.60
C ALA A 204 2.13 13.86 -16.66
N PRO A 205 3.18 14.37 -17.31
CA PRO A 205 3.03 15.35 -18.39
C PRO A 205 2.25 14.82 -19.60
N THR A 206 2.28 13.49 -19.84
CA THR A 206 1.62 12.84 -20.98
C THR A 206 0.94 11.54 -20.59
N ASP A 207 0.06 11.04 -21.43
CA ASP A 207 -0.65 9.75 -21.28
C ASP A 207 0.18 8.52 -21.64
N ALA A 208 1.38 8.69 -22.19
CA ALA A 208 2.23 7.59 -22.69
C ALA A 208 2.42 6.46 -21.66
N ALA A 209 2.53 6.83 -20.37
CA ALA A 209 2.67 5.86 -19.28
C ALA A 209 1.44 4.94 -19.15
N LEU A 210 0.22 5.45 -19.40
CA LEU A 210 -1.01 4.64 -19.35
C LEU A 210 -1.05 3.62 -20.49
N GLN A 211 -0.63 4.00 -21.69
CA GLN A 211 -0.57 3.10 -22.84
C GLN A 211 0.49 2.00 -22.63
N ALA A 212 1.64 2.37 -22.09
CA ALA A 212 2.69 1.41 -21.72
C ALA A 212 2.19 0.44 -20.64
N ALA A 213 1.55 0.94 -19.57
CA ALA A 213 0.97 0.11 -18.52
C ALA A 213 -0.10 -0.85 -19.06
N ARG A 214 -1.03 -0.35 -19.89
CA ARG A 214 -2.06 -1.18 -20.52
C ARG A 214 -1.45 -2.33 -21.31
N SER A 215 -0.35 -2.07 -22.04
CA SER A 215 0.34 -3.10 -22.85
C SER A 215 1.15 -4.09 -22.00
N ALA A 216 1.51 -3.74 -20.76
CA ALA A 216 2.20 -4.62 -19.83
C ALA A 216 1.26 -5.52 -19.02
N LEU A 217 -0.03 -5.19 -18.93
CA LEU A 217 -1.00 -5.97 -18.16
C LEU A 217 -1.28 -7.33 -18.82
N ARG A 218 -1.37 -8.36 -17.98
CA ARG A 218 -1.67 -9.74 -18.33
C ARG A 218 -2.93 -10.17 -17.58
N LEU A 219 -4.09 -10.11 -18.24
CA LEU A 219 -5.37 -10.49 -17.64
C LEU A 219 -5.70 -11.98 -17.85
N ASP A 220 -4.79 -12.73 -18.45
CA ASP A 220 -4.85 -14.17 -18.71
C ASP A 220 -4.23 -15.03 -17.61
N VAL A 221 -3.58 -14.41 -16.61
CA VAL A 221 -2.89 -15.11 -15.52
C VAL A 221 -3.45 -14.73 -14.15
N ALA A 222 -3.16 -15.55 -13.13
CA ALA A 222 -3.49 -15.23 -11.75
C ALA A 222 -2.26 -15.40 -10.84
N HIS A 223 -2.26 -14.61 -9.75
CA HIS A 223 -1.21 -14.58 -8.74
C HIS A 223 -1.81 -14.67 -7.34
N ARG A 224 -0.99 -15.05 -6.36
CA ARG A 224 -1.34 -15.00 -4.94
C ARG A 224 -1.07 -13.59 -4.42
N CYS A 225 -2.03 -13.01 -3.69
CA CYS A 225 -1.84 -11.70 -3.08
C CYS A 225 -0.89 -11.78 -1.87
N SER A 226 -1.11 -12.76 -0.98
CA SER A 226 -0.34 -12.88 0.25
C SER A 226 1.09 -13.34 -0.02
N ALA A 227 2.04 -12.63 0.49
CA ALA A 227 3.43 -13.00 0.71
C ALA A 227 4.09 -11.82 1.42
N PRO A 228 4.96 -11.96 2.32
CA PRO A 228 5.55 -13.11 2.97
C PRO A 228 4.90 -13.48 4.32
N MET A 229 3.67 -13.03 4.56
CA MET A 229 2.94 -13.29 5.81
C MET A 229 1.66 -14.10 5.54
N ARG A 230 1.36 -15.06 6.43
CA ARG A 230 0.15 -15.88 6.36
C ARG A 230 -0.52 -15.96 7.73
N LEU A 231 -1.84 -16.01 7.74
CA LEU A 231 -2.65 -16.26 8.93
C LEU A 231 -3.11 -17.74 8.88
N THR A 232 -2.71 -18.53 9.88
CA THR A 232 -3.12 -19.95 9.98
C THR A 232 -4.26 -20.18 10.97
N ALA A 233 -4.60 -19.16 11.76
CA ALA A 233 -5.72 -19.17 12.69
C ALA A 233 -6.55 -17.90 12.53
N LEU A 234 -7.87 -18.07 12.55
CA LEU A 234 -8.84 -16.98 12.53
C LEU A 234 -9.86 -17.17 13.66
N PRO A 235 -10.39 -16.08 14.24
CA PRO A 235 -11.47 -16.16 15.20
C PRO A 235 -12.72 -16.84 14.63
N ALA A 236 -13.55 -17.39 15.49
CA ALA A 236 -14.79 -18.04 15.07
C ALA A 236 -15.70 -17.09 14.27
N GLY A 237 -16.08 -17.50 13.06
CA GLY A 237 -16.90 -16.72 12.16
C GLY A 237 -16.22 -15.51 11.50
N ALA A 238 -14.90 -15.43 11.60
CA ALA A 238 -14.08 -14.50 10.83
C ALA A 238 -13.59 -15.11 9.51
N TRP A 239 -13.23 -14.24 8.57
CA TRP A 239 -12.66 -14.62 7.27
C TRP A 239 -11.60 -13.62 6.82
N SER A 240 -10.70 -14.03 5.94
CA SER A 240 -9.79 -13.11 5.26
C SER A 240 -10.58 -12.22 4.29
N ALA A 241 -10.43 -10.91 4.39
CA ALA A 241 -11.19 -9.92 3.62
C ALA A 241 -10.31 -9.05 2.73
N GLY A 242 -9.01 -8.98 2.99
CA GLY A 242 -8.09 -8.18 2.21
C GLY A 242 -6.64 -8.59 2.39
N CYS A 243 -5.86 -8.28 1.38
CA CYS A 243 -4.42 -8.40 1.34
C CYS A 243 -3.85 -7.19 0.59
N GLU A 244 -2.83 -6.56 1.16
CA GLU A 244 -2.06 -5.49 0.53
C GLU A 244 -0.56 -5.70 0.81
N VAL A 245 0.28 -5.54 -0.22
CA VAL A 245 1.72 -5.69 -0.11
C VAL A 245 2.39 -4.53 -0.83
N THR A 246 3.23 -3.78 -0.13
CA THR A 246 4.02 -2.67 -0.67
C THR A 246 5.49 -3.04 -0.67
N VAL A 247 6.10 -3.01 -1.86
CA VAL A 247 7.49 -3.45 -2.12
C VAL A 247 8.34 -2.34 -2.74
N THR A 248 7.85 -1.11 -2.74
CA THR A 248 8.50 0.05 -3.37
C THR A 248 9.96 0.22 -2.96
N ASP A 249 10.26 -0.02 -1.70
CA ASP A 249 11.57 0.21 -1.09
C ASP A 249 12.37 -1.09 -0.86
N LEU A 250 11.97 -2.22 -1.46
CA LEU A 250 12.75 -3.47 -1.34
C LEU A 250 14.14 -3.32 -1.97
N PRO A 251 15.17 -3.89 -1.34
CA PRO A 251 15.18 -4.77 -0.16
C PRO A 251 15.17 -4.02 1.19
N ASP A 252 15.12 -2.68 1.19
CA ASP A 252 15.32 -1.86 2.38
C ASP A 252 14.05 -1.79 3.25
N ALA A 253 12.86 -1.84 2.65
CA ALA A 253 11.59 -1.84 3.37
C ALA A 253 10.49 -2.65 2.65
N LEU A 254 9.60 -3.21 3.46
CA LEU A 254 8.41 -3.96 3.05
C LEU A 254 7.26 -3.65 4.03
N ASP A 255 6.07 -3.49 3.50
CA ASP A 255 4.84 -3.35 4.29
C ASP A 255 3.79 -4.35 3.77
N VAL A 256 3.20 -5.12 4.67
CA VAL A 256 2.13 -6.09 4.35
C VAL A 256 0.98 -5.85 5.30
N SER A 257 -0.22 -5.74 4.76
CA SER A 257 -1.47 -5.65 5.52
C SER A 257 -2.42 -6.77 5.10
N LEU A 258 -2.92 -7.52 6.07
CA LEU A 258 -3.97 -8.52 5.89
C LEU A 258 -5.19 -8.09 6.70
N ILE A 259 -6.34 -8.04 6.05
CA ILE A 259 -7.60 -7.66 6.68
C ILE A 259 -8.39 -8.93 7.02
N VAL A 260 -8.85 -8.97 8.24
CA VAL A 260 -9.73 -10.03 8.76
C VAL A 260 -11.06 -9.39 9.12
N ASP A 261 -12.13 -9.81 8.46
CA ASP A 261 -13.48 -9.35 8.75
C ASP A 261 -14.27 -10.42 9.52
N GLY A 262 -15.33 -9.97 10.17
CA GLY A 262 -16.25 -10.83 10.90
C GLY A 262 -17.69 -10.32 10.80
N ARG A 263 -18.64 -11.11 11.31
CA ARG A 263 -20.06 -10.71 11.35
C ARG A 263 -20.23 -9.43 12.17
N GLY A 264 -21.20 -8.58 11.79
CA GLY A 264 -21.53 -7.33 12.50
C GLY A 264 -20.51 -6.21 12.25
N GLN A 265 -19.92 -6.15 11.06
CA GLN A 265 -18.95 -5.13 10.64
C GLN A 265 -17.66 -5.09 11.49
N ARG A 266 -17.31 -6.22 12.10
CA ARG A 266 -16.02 -6.34 12.80
C ARG A 266 -14.90 -6.43 11.76
N SER A 267 -13.82 -5.68 11.97
CA SER A 267 -12.63 -5.70 11.14
C SER A 267 -11.37 -5.62 11.99
N MET A 268 -10.34 -6.34 11.60
CA MET A 268 -9.02 -6.36 12.21
C MET A 268 -7.98 -6.26 11.10
N GLU A 269 -6.98 -5.42 11.29
CA GLU A 269 -5.80 -5.35 10.42
C GLU A 269 -4.63 -6.07 11.09
N VAL A 270 -4.01 -6.99 10.35
CA VAL A 270 -2.73 -7.61 10.74
C VAL A 270 -1.65 -7.09 9.82
N ARG A 271 -0.69 -6.35 10.38
CA ARG A 271 0.31 -5.64 9.61
C ARG A 271 1.73 -6.13 9.94
N LEU A 272 2.53 -6.33 8.90
CA LEU A 272 3.95 -6.59 8.99
C LEU A 272 4.72 -5.41 8.41
N GLN A 273 5.65 -4.84 9.18
CA GLN A 273 6.56 -3.79 8.74
C GLN A 273 8.02 -4.25 8.89
N TYR A 274 8.76 -4.19 7.80
CA TYR A 274 10.18 -4.54 7.76
C TYR A 274 10.99 -3.36 7.18
N PRO A 275 12.18 -3.04 7.71
CA PRO A 275 12.78 -3.60 8.91
C PRO A 275 12.15 -3.03 10.19
N HIS A 276 12.28 -3.75 11.31
CA HIS A 276 11.76 -3.29 12.61
C HIS A 276 12.30 -1.91 13.03
N SER A 277 13.53 -1.57 12.66
CA SER A 277 14.17 -0.28 12.97
C SER A 277 13.38 0.95 12.48
N ILE A 278 12.41 0.78 11.57
CA ILE A 278 11.54 1.86 11.11
C ILE A 278 10.52 2.27 12.19
N VAL A 279 10.17 1.37 13.11
CA VAL A 279 9.06 1.54 14.05
C VAL A 279 9.47 1.82 15.50
N GLY A 280 10.77 1.84 15.80
CA GLY A 280 11.30 2.17 17.12
C GLY A 280 11.71 0.96 17.97
N ASP A 281 11.96 1.19 19.26
CA ASP A 281 12.42 0.17 20.19
C ASP A 281 11.29 -0.82 20.56
N ARG A 282 11.68 -2.09 20.75
CA ARG A 282 10.74 -3.13 21.19
C ARG A 282 10.35 -2.94 22.65
N GLN A 283 9.07 -3.22 22.90
CA GLN A 283 8.54 -3.30 24.23
C GLN A 283 8.87 -4.65 24.89
N GLU A 284 8.86 -4.70 26.22
CA GLU A 284 8.92 -5.95 26.97
C GLU A 284 7.57 -6.68 26.88
N PRO A 285 7.55 -8.03 26.74
CA PRO A 285 6.29 -8.77 26.66
C PRO A 285 5.48 -8.61 27.95
N ASN A 286 4.19 -8.32 27.78
CA ASN A 286 3.23 -8.24 28.90
C ASN A 286 2.11 -9.28 28.77
N ALA A 287 2.09 -10.09 27.70
CA ALA A 287 1.11 -11.17 27.47
C ALA A 287 1.67 -12.25 26.53
N THR A 288 0.86 -13.27 26.23
CA THR A 288 1.18 -14.33 25.27
C THR A 288 0.03 -14.57 24.30
N ALA A 289 0.34 -14.89 23.04
CA ALA A 289 -0.60 -15.28 22.00
C ALA A 289 -0.18 -16.61 21.38
N GLY A 290 -0.95 -17.68 21.59
CA GLY A 290 -0.56 -19.03 21.14
C GLY A 290 0.79 -19.51 21.70
N GLY A 291 1.17 -19.09 22.91
CA GLY A 291 2.45 -19.39 23.54
C GLY A 291 3.63 -18.50 23.07
N ARG A 292 3.39 -17.52 22.19
CA ARG A 292 4.38 -16.57 21.68
C ARG A 292 4.33 -15.27 22.48
N PRO A 293 5.48 -14.60 22.73
CA PRO A 293 5.51 -13.34 23.47
C PRO A 293 4.87 -12.22 22.67
N VAL A 294 3.97 -11.47 23.31
CA VAL A 294 3.31 -10.30 22.71
C VAL A 294 3.34 -9.12 23.67
N TYR A 295 3.18 -7.93 23.11
CA TYR A 295 2.93 -6.71 23.86
C TYR A 295 1.55 -6.17 23.50
N VAL A 296 0.67 -6.05 24.49
CA VAL A 296 -0.64 -5.41 24.39
C VAL A 296 -0.45 -3.93 24.73
N TYR A 297 -0.79 -3.06 23.79
CA TYR A 297 -0.66 -1.61 23.99
C TYR A 297 -1.71 -1.11 25.00
N PRO A 298 -1.38 -0.11 25.84
CA PRO A 298 -2.24 0.34 26.93
C PRO A 298 -3.63 0.85 26.48
N GLN A 299 -3.75 1.30 25.23
CA GLN A 299 -5.02 1.74 24.66
C GLN A 299 -5.99 0.58 24.38
N GLY A 300 -5.53 -0.67 24.44
CA GLY A 300 -6.35 -1.87 24.28
C GLY A 300 -6.88 -2.08 22.86
N GLU A 301 -6.25 -1.51 21.84
CA GLU A 301 -6.69 -1.60 20.43
C GLU A 301 -5.66 -2.26 19.50
N LYS A 302 -4.45 -2.52 20.03
CA LYS A 302 -3.30 -3.02 19.26
C LYS A 302 -2.48 -4.01 20.09
N MET A 303 -2.03 -5.07 19.44
CA MET A 303 -1.08 -6.06 20.00
C MET A 303 0.08 -6.25 19.02
N GLU A 304 1.29 -6.42 19.54
CA GLU A 304 2.49 -6.68 18.76
C GLU A 304 3.07 -8.05 19.10
N LEU A 305 3.46 -8.80 18.07
CA LEU A 305 4.16 -10.07 18.20
C LEU A 305 5.68 -9.83 18.29
N LEU A 306 6.34 -10.29 19.36
CA LEU A 306 7.71 -9.89 19.68
C LEU A 306 8.81 -10.85 19.22
N ASP A 307 8.47 -12.06 18.82
CA ASP A 307 9.43 -13.10 18.41
C ASP A 307 9.92 -13.00 16.96
N ILE A 308 9.44 -12.02 16.19
CA ILE A 308 9.89 -11.77 14.82
C ILE A 308 11.06 -10.77 14.84
N ALA A 309 12.30 -11.27 14.80
CA ALA A 309 13.50 -10.49 15.08
C ALA A 309 13.69 -9.24 14.19
N LYS A 310 13.32 -9.30 12.91
CA LYS A 310 13.66 -8.27 11.92
C LYS A 310 12.47 -7.40 11.49
N ALA A 311 11.26 -7.76 11.90
CA ALA A 311 10.04 -7.06 11.51
C ALA A 311 9.15 -6.79 12.71
N GLN A 312 8.31 -5.77 12.62
CA GLN A 312 7.19 -5.59 13.52
C GLN A 312 5.96 -6.27 12.92
N VAL A 313 5.29 -7.10 13.70
CA VAL A 313 4.00 -7.69 13.33
C VAL A 313 2.97 -7.27 14.37
N THR A 314 1.91 -6.62 13.94
CA THR A 314 0.87 -6.09 14.83
C THR A 314 -0.51 -6.52 14.38
N ALA A 315 -1.43 -6.70 15.32
CA ALA A 315 -2.86 -6.77 15.07
C ALA A 315 -3.55 -5.57 15.71
N GLY A 316 -4.31 -4.81 14.91
CA GLY A 316 -5.18 -3.74 15.35
C GLY A 316 -6.63 -4.20 15.17
N TRP A 317 -7.40 -4.33 16.27
CA TRP A 317 -8.74 -4.91 16.22
C TRP A 317 -9.88 -3.92 16.30
N GLY A 318 -9.56 -2.63 16.21
CA GLY A 318 -10.56 -1.57 16.11
C GLY A 318 -11.16 -1.13 17.42
N LEU A 319 -12.22 -0.33 17.33
CA LEU A 319 -12.89 0.24 18.51
C LEU A 319 -13.62 -0.84 19.32
N PRO A 320 -13.65 -0.76 20.67
CA PRO A 320 -14.17 -1.81 21.55
C PRO A 320 -15.61 -2.26 21.27
N HIS A 321 -16.44 -1.39 20.68
CA HIS A 321 -17.85 -1.68 20.39
C HIS A 321 -18.14 -2.13 18.94
N ARG A 322 -17.11 -2.11 18.05
CA ARG A 322 -17.22 -2.49 16.63
C ARG A 322 -16.11 -3.40 16.16
N GLY A 323 -15.16 -3.72 17.03
CA GLY A 323 -13.98 -4.49 16.69
C GLY A 323 -14.09 -5.96 17.09
N PHE A 324 -13.02 -6.65 16.83
CA PHE A 324 -12.69 -7.92 17.45
C PHE A 324 -12.24 -7.68 18.90
N THR A 325 -12.09 -8.75 19.68
CA THR A 325 -11.58 -8.69 21.05
C THR A 325 -10.06 -8.85 21.07
N GLU A 326 -9.44 -8.58 22.22
CA GLU A 326 -8.04 -8.87 22.47
C GLU A 326 -7.74 -10.39 22.32
N GLU A 327 -8.66 -11.28 22.74
CA GLU A 327 -8.53 -12.73 22.59
C GLU A 327 -8.57 -13.14 21.11
N ASP A 328 -9.44 -12.49 20.30
CA ASP A 328 -9.48 -12.67 18.84
C ASP A 328 -8.13 -12.28 18.22
N ALA A 329 -7.56 -11.14 18.61
CA ALA A 329 -6.25 -10.68 18.13
C ALA A 329 -5.12 -11.64 18.55
N ALA A 330 -5.14 -12.15 19.80
CA ALA A 330 -4.20 -13.15 20.27
C ALA A 330 -4.31 -14.46 19.47
N THR A 331 -5.53 -14.88 19.11
CA THR A 331 -5.76 -16.05 18.24
C THR A 331 -5.09 -15.85 16.87
N VAL A 332 -5.29 -14.70 16.24
CA VAL A 332 -4.71 -14.39 14.93
C VAL A 332 -3.19 -14.32 15.00
N LEU A 333 -2.64 -13.53 15.96
CA LEU A 333 -1.18 -13.38 16.10
C LEU A 333 -0.48 -14.68 16.47
N GLY A 334 -1.12 -15.54 17.27
CA GLY A 334 -0.60 -16.88 17.56
C GLY A 334 -0.44 -17.75 16.31
N GLY A 335 -1.30 -17.54 15.31
CA GLY A 335 -1.28 -18.24 14.02
C GLY A 335 -0.51 -17.53 12.90
N VAL A 336 0.18 -16.40 13.16
CA VAL A 336 0.96 -15.70 12.15
C VAL A 336 2.22 -16.50 11.78
N GLN A 337 2.39 -16.74 10.48
CA GLN A 337 3.63 -17.26 9.90
C GLN A 337 4.27 -16.21 9.02
N VAL A 338 5.56 -15.97 9.18
CA VAL A 338 6.35 -14.98 8.42
C VAL A 338 7.50 -15.70 7.74
N ALA A 339 7.78 -15.33 6.48
CA ALA A 339 8.91 -15.87 5.74
C ALA A 339 10.24 -15.49 6.41
N GLU A 340 11.22 -16.39 6.37
CA GLU A 340 12.53 -16.20 7.01
C GLU A 340 13.33 -15.02 6.40
N HIS A 341 13.20 -14.84 5.08
CA HIS A 341 13.95 -13.86 4.31
C HIS A 341 13.02 -12.80 3.69
N LEU A 342 12.68 -11.77 4.47
CA LEU A 342 11.78 -10.69 4.05
C LEU A 342 12.36 -9.81 2.92
N ASP A 343 13.68 -9.75 2.84
CA ASP A 343 14.43 -9.03 1.78
C ASP A 343 14.58 -9.82 0.47
N ARG A 344 14.05 -11.06 0.41
CA ARG A 344 14.22 -11.98 -0.73
C ARG A 344 12.88 -12.49 -1.27
N PRO A 345 12.19 -11.72 -2.12
CA PRO A 345 10.86 -12.09 -2.63
C PRO A 345 10.76 -13.50 -3.26
N ALA A 346 11.83 -13.99 -3.86
CA ALA A 346 11.86 -15.34 -4.45
C ALA A 346 11.73 -16.48 -3.44
N THR A 347 11.81 -16.19 -2.14
CA THR A 347 11.69 -17.17 -1.04
C THR A 347 10.36 -17.12 -0.31
N TRP A 348 9.46 -16.25 -0.71
CA TRP A 348 8.15 -16.04 -0.08
C TRP A 348 7.13 -17.12 -0.43
#